data_07fa6027d84163082d2f4d13131e018f
#
_entry.id   07fa6027d84163082d2f4d13131e018f
#
_cell.length_a   1.000
_cell.length_b   1.000
_cell.length_c   1.000
_cell.angle_alpha   90.00
_cell.angle_beta   90.00
_cell.angle_gamma   90.00
#
_symmetry.space_group_name_H-M   'P 1'
#
loop_
_entity.id
_entity.type
_entity.pdbx_description
1 polymer ?
#
loop_
_entity_poly.entity_id
_entity_poly.type
_entity_poly.pdbx_seq_one_letter_code
_entity_poly.pdbx_strand_id
1 'polypeptide(L)'
;MFWDILRKDLKRKKTINIVILLFIILAAMFVASGLNNVLTVVNGTDYYLNQADIGDYVVLTQQGDGGVPELLDTCQYVKDYRMDHIMYATKGNIKAEGKELDMANKAMIIESISESEIHFFTKDNKELTKVPEGEVYVTGNFLDANDLKEGDKLTITHGKNSVELTIAGKAKDALLGSEFMGNKRFILNEADYQKFASDESLAEYRGEIIYIDTDNPSEIASLLSNASNILFNRGRGIFKLCYVMDMIVAFVVLVLSVCLMIVSFAVLKFTITFTATEEYREIGVMKAMVGM
;
A
#
# COMPACT_ATOMS: atom_id res chain seq x y z
N MET A 1 34.76 43.48 4.44
CA MET A 1 34.01 44.25 5.45
C MET A 1 32.62 43.66 5.74
N PHE A 2 31.70 43.49 4.77
CA PHE A 2 30.37 42.87 5.00
C PHE A 2 30.50 41.43 5.54
N TRP A 3 31.29 40.59 4.89
CA TRP A 3 31.52 39.20 5.27
C TRP A 3 32.16 39.02 6.64
N ASP A 4 33.02 39.95 7.06
CA ASP A 4 33.69 39.92 8.38
C ASP A 4 32.70 40.26 9.48
N ILE A 5 31.80 41.23 9.20
CA ILE A 5 30.73 41.61 10.13
C ILE A 5 29.75 40.44 10.27
N LEU A 6 29.29 39.86 9.17
CA LEU A 6 28.38 38.71 9.14
C LEU A 6 28.96 37.52 9.90
N ARG A 7 30.27 37.24 9.71
CA ARG A 7 30.96 36.14 10.39
C ARG A 7 31.09 36.36 11.89
N LYS A 8 31.32 37.58 12.30
CA LYS A 8 31.38 37.93 13.75
C LYS A 8 29.98 37.82 14.40
N ASP A 9 28.96 38.24 13.73
CA ASP A 9 27.58 38.19 14.23
C ASP A 9 27.05 36.73 14.30
N LEU A 10 27.32 35.91 13.28
CA LEU A 10 27.05 34.49 13.33
C LEU A 10 27.76 33.76 14.47
N LYS A 11 28.99 34.19 14.83
CA LYS A 11 29.73 33.63 15.96
C LYS A 11 29.19 34.09 17.32
N ARG A 12 28.72 35.32 17.40
CA ARG A 12 28.20 35.93 18.65
C ARG A 12 26.90 35.25 19.10
N LYS A 13 26.01 34.86 18.15
CA LYS A 13 24.71 34.19 18.40
C LYS A 13 24.70 32.74 17.93
N LYS A 14 25.84 32.05 18.02
CA LYS A 14 26.05 30.72 17.42
C LYS A 14 24.96 29.69 17.79
N THR A 15 24.59 29.62 19.07
CA THR A 15 23.59 28.62 19.54
C THR A 15 22.21 28.88 18.93
N ILE A 16 21.75 30.12 18.91
CA ILE A 16 20.45 30.49 18.33
C ILE A 16 20.43 30.19 16.82
N ASN A 17 21.49 30.59 16.11
CA ASN A 17 21.61 30.37 14.68
C ASN A 17 21.65 28.86 14.32
N ILE A 18 22.33 28.02 15.12
CA ILE A 18 22.36 26.57 14.95
C ILE A 18 20.96 25.99 15.17
N VAL A 19 20.25 26.39 16.22
CA VAL A 19 18.90 25.92 16.51
C VAL A 19 17.95 26.26 15.36
N ILE A 20 17.96 27.51 14.90
CA ILE A 20 17.13 27.94 13.75
C ILE A 20 17.47 27.14 12.50
N LEU A 21 18.76 26.96 12.19
CA LEU A 21 19.19 26.18 11.03
C LEU A 21 18.71 24.73 11.10
N LEU A 22 18.81 24.11 12.28
CA LEU A 22 18.30 22.75 12.50
C LEU A 22 16.78 22.66 12.29
N PHE A 23 16.01 23.64 12.80
CA PHE A 23 14.56 23.69 12.57
C PHE A 23 14.22 23.84 11.09
N ILE A 24 14.93 24.70 10.35
CA ILE A 24 14.70 24.87 8.90
C ILE A 24 15.02 23.59 8.15
N ILE A 25 16.15 22.94 8.46
CA ILE A 25 16.55 21.68 7.83
C ILE A 25 15.51 20.59 8.11
N LEU A 26 15.11 20.40 9.36
CA LEU A 26 14.10 19.42 9.73
C LEU A 26 12.77 19.69 9.03
N ALA A 27 12.28 20.92 9.05
CA ALA A 27 11.05 21.29 8.38
C ALA A 27 11.12 21.02 6.87
N ALA A 28 12.23 21.39 6.21
CA ALA A 28 12.43 21.13 4.78
C ALA A 28 12.47 19.63 4.47
N MET A 29 13.16 18.83 5.28
CA MET A 29 13.22 17.37 5.12
C MET A 29 11.83 16.74 5.25
N PHE A 30 11.06 17.12 6.26
CA PHE A 30 9.72 16.59 6.47
C PHE A 30 8.76 16.98 5.34
N VAL A 31 8.78 18.23 4.88
CA VAL A 31 7.95 18.68 3.77
C VAL A 31 8.31 17.93 2.48
N ALA A 32 9.60 17.83 2.18
CA ALA A 32 10.05 17.11 0.98
C ALA A 32 9.64 15.62 1.02
N SER A 33 9.83 14.94 2.16
CA SER A 33 9.44 13.55 2.34
C SER A 33 7.92 13.37 2.26
N GLY A 34 7.16 14.18 2.99
CA GLY A 34 5.71 14.09 3.03
C GLY A 34 5.07 14.38 1.67
N LEU A 35 5.52 15.42 0.97
CA LEU A 35 5.03 15.77 -0.36
C LEU A 35 5.34 14.67 -1.38
N ASN A 36 6.57 14.15 -1.37
CA ASN A 36 6.95 13.04 -2.24
C ASN A 36 6.08 11.80 -2.01
N ASN A 37 5.82 11.45 -0.75
CA ASN A 37 4.96 10.32 -0.42
C ASN A 37 3.53 10.52 -0.96
N VAL A 38 2.92 11.69 -0.73
CA VAL A 38 1.56 11.99 -1.22
C VAL A 38 1.51 11.92 -2.76
N LEU A 39 2.46 12.55 -3.46
CA LEU A 39 2.51 12.54 -4.93
C LEU A 39 2.74 11.13 -5.48
N THR A 40 3.61 10.35 -4.85
CA THR A 40 3.90 8.98 -5.25
C THR A 40 2.65 8.11 -5.15
N VAL A 41 1.82 8.29 -4.12
CA VAL A 41 0.64 7.45 -3.96
C VAL A 41 -0.52 7.90 -4.82
N VAL A 42 -0.80 9.20 -4.88
CA VAL A 42 -1.91 9.68 -5.73
C VAL A 42 -1.68 9.32 -7.20
N ASN A 43 -0.47 9.49 -7.71
CA ASN A 43 -0.15 9.18 -9.11
C ASN A 43 0.28 7.72 -9.30
N GLY A 44 0.97 7.15 -8.32
CA GLY A 44 1.51 5.80 -8.39
C GLY A 44 0.45 4.71 -8.25
N THR A 45 -0.65 4.98 -7.56
CA THR A 45 -1.72 3.96 -7.40
C THR A 45 -2.39 3.67 -8.74
N ASP A 46 -2.70 4.69 -9.55
CA ASP A 46 -3.26 4.48 -10.89
C ASP A 46 -2.29 3.73 -11.79
N TYR A 47 -1.02 4.14 -11.76
CA TYR A 47 0.03 3.46 -12.50
C TYR A 47 0.15 1.99 -12.08
N TYR A 48 0.13 1.72 -10.78
CA TYR A 48 0.25 0.36 -10.23
C TYR A 48 -0.95 -0.53 -10.62
N LEU A 49 -2.18 -0.02 -10.48
CA LEU A 49 -3.38 -0.73 -10.89
C LEU A 49 -3.40 -1.01 -12.41
N ASN A 50 -2.90 -0.08 -13.23
CA ASN A 50 -2.76 -0.27 -14.67
C ASN A 50 -1.66 -1.29 -15.02
N GLN A 51 -0.52 -1.24 -14.35
CA GLN A 51 0.56 -2.21 -14.57
C GLN A 51 0.18 -3.62 -14.16
N ALA A 52 -0.68 -3.76 -13.16
CA ALA A 52 -1.20 -5.05 -12.73
C ALA A 52 -2.41 -5.52 -13.54
N ASP A 53 -2.87 -4.72 -14.47
CA ASP A 53 -4.04 -4.99 -15.32
C ASP A 53 -5.33 -5.23 -14.53
N ILE A 54 -5.53 -4.44 -13.47
CA ILE A 54 -6.79 -4.46 -12.70
C ILE A 54 -7.88 -3.74 -13.50
N GLY A 55 -8.96 -4.43 -13.77
CA GLY A 55 -10.14 -3.89 -14.47
C GLY A 55 -10.79 -2.70 -13.75
N ASP A 56 -11.74 -2.04 -14.41
CA ASP A 56 -12.48 -0.91 -13.87
C ASP A 56 -13.46 -1.31 -12.77
N TYR A 57 -13.88 -2.58 -12.77
CA TYR A 57 -14.75 -3.19 -11.76
C TYR A 57 -14.28 -4.59 -11.43
N VAL A 58 -14.36 -5.01 -10.17
CA VAL A 58 -13.92 -6.32 -9.71
C VAL A 58 -15.02 -6.97 -8.91
N VAL A 59 -15.23 -8.28 -9.17
CA VAL A 59 -16.19 -9.13 -8.48
C VAL A 59 -15.46 -10.31 -7.88
N LEU A 60 -15.71 -10.61 -6.60
CA LEU A 60 -15.30 -11.85 -5.95
C LEU A 60 -16.54 -12.70 -5.71
N THR A 61 -16.53 -13.92 -6.17
CA THR A 61 -17.59 -14.89 -5.98
C THR A 61 -17.18 -16.00 -5.02
N GLN A 62 -18.12 -16.77 -4.55
CA GLN A 62 -17.92 -18.01 -3.80
C GLN A 62 -18.83 -19.11 -4.34
N GLN A 63 -18.42 -20.38 -4.19
CA GLN A 63 -19.19 -21.53 -4.67
C GLN A 63 -19.46 -21.46 -6.19
N GLY A 64 -18.41 -21.15 -6.95
CA GLY A 64 -18.44 -20.93 -8.39
C GLY A 64 -18.58 -19.46 -8.79
N ASP A 65 -18.92 -19.21 -10.04
CA ASP A 65 -18.98 -17.89 -10.66
C ASP A 65 -20.26 -17.09 -10.34
N GLY A 66 -21.25 -17.72 -9.71
CA GLY A 66 -22.52 -17.08 -9.34
C GLY A 66 -23.42 -16.67 -10.50
N GLY A 67 -23.15 -17.18 -11.71
CA GLY A 67 -23.85 -16.77 -12.94
C GLY A 67 -23.51 -15.35 -13.38
N VAL A 68 -22.37 -14.84 -12.93
CA VAL A 68 -21.91 -13.48 -13.29
C VAL A 68 -21.54 -13.38 -14.76
N PRO A 69 -20.81 -14.35 -15.38
CA PRO A 69 -20.49 -14.30 -16.80
C PRO A 69 -21.71 -14.13 -17.71
N GLU A 70 -22.78 -14.89 -17.47
CA GLU A 70 -24.00 -14.83 -18.26
C GLU A 70 -24.69 -13.46 -18.19
N LEU A 71 -24.58 -12.80 -17.02
CA LEU A 71 -25.08 -11.42 -16.85
C LEU A 71 -24.20 -10.43 -17.62
N LEU A 72 -22.88 -10.60 -17.56
CA LEU A 72 -21.93 -9.72 -18.23
C LEU A 72 -22.05 -9.82 -19.76
N ASP A 73 -22.22 -11.01 -20.30
CA ASP A 73 -22.38 -11.26 -21.74
C ASP A 73 -23.58 -10.53 -22.36
N THR A 74 -24.61 -10.25 -21.54
CA THR A 74 -25.81 -9.53 -22.00
C THR A 74 -25.72 -8.03 -21.81
N CYS A 75 -24.68 -7.52 -21.15
CA CYS A 75 -24.58 -6.13 -20.75
C CYS A 75 -23.82 -5.27 -21.76
N GLN A 76 -24.48 -4.29 -22.35
CA GLN A 76 -23.88 -3.37 -23.32
C GLN A 76 -22.76 -2.47 -22.75
N TYR A 77 -22.62 -2.38 -21.44
CA TYR A 77 -21.62 -1.55 -20.75
C TYR A 77 -20.33 -2.33 -20.45
N VAL A 78 -20.32 -3.65 -20.66
CA VAL A 78 -19.13 -4.49 -20.54
C VAL A 78 -18.36 -4.42 -21.85
N LYS A 79 -17.09 -4.07 -21.78
CA LYS A 79 -16.17 -4.09 -22.93
C LYS A 79 -15.49 -5.45 -23.04
N ASP A 80 -14.98 -5.91 -21.91
CA ASP A 80 -14.30 -7.19 -21.76
C ASP A 80 -14.32 -7.60 -20.29
N TYR A 81 -14.12 -8.91 -20.02
CA TYR A 81 -13.89 -9.41 -18.67
C TYR A 81 -12.99 -10.63 -18.68
N ARG A 82 -12.27 -10.83 -17.57
CA ARG A 82 -11.32 -11.91 -17.34
C ARG A 82 -11.57 -12.52 -15.98
N MET A 83 -11.21 -13.79 -15.78
CA MET A 83 -11.51 -14.52 -14.55
C MET A 83 -10.31 -15.31 -14.06
N ASP A 84 -9.99 -15.12 -12.77
CA ASP A 84 -9.08 -15.99 -12.02
C ASP A 84 -9.87 -17.02 -11.25
N HIS A 85 -9.48 -18.30 -11.36
CA HIS A 85 -10.01 -19.36 -10.51
C HIS A 85 -9.26 -19.39 -9.19
N ILE A 86 -10.00 -19.29 -8.09
CA ILE A 86 -9.42 -19.22 -6.75
C ILE A 86 -10.02 -20.26 -5.81
N MET A 87 -9.29 -20.51 -4.74
CA MET A 87 -9.81 -21.26 -3.60
C MET A 87 -9.71 -20.44 -2.33
N TYR A 88 -10.77 -20.44 -1.54
CA TYR A 88 -10.78 -19.82 -0.23
C TYR A 88 -10.19 -20.77 0.81
N ALA A 89 -9.37 -20.21 1.68
CA ALA A 89 -8.84 -20.90 2.86
C ALA A 89 -9.20 -20.11 4.13
N THR A 90 -9.19 -20.78 5.25
CA THR A 90 -9.39 -20.23 6.58
C THR A 90 -8.11 -20.31 7.40
N LYS A 91 -8.08 -19.64 8.56
CA LYS A 91 -6.95 -19.67 9.48
C LYS A 91 -6.46 -21.10 9.78
N GLY A 92 -7.38 -22.06 9.92
CA GLY A 92 -7.05 -23.45 10.24
C GLY A 92 -6.35 -24.21 9.11
N ASN A 93 -6.46 -23.72 7.86
CA ASN A 93 -5.88 -24.38 6.69
C ASN A 93 -4.38 -24.12 6.52
N ILE A 94 -3.84 -23.06 7.12
CA ILE A 94 -2.46 -22.62 6.89
C ILE A 94 -1.68 -22.65 8.18
N LYS A 95 -0.52 -23.30 8.17
CA LYS A 95 0.40 -23.42 9.32
C LYS A 95 1.82 -23.16 8.87
N ALA A 96 2.60 -22.48 9.69
CA ALA A 96 4.04 -22.34 9.49
C ALA A 96 4.76 -22.97 10.67
N GLU A 97 5.71 -23.90 10.41
CA GLU A 97 6.51 -24.61 11.43
C GLU A 97 5.68 -25.17 12.60
N GLY A 98 4.44 -25.58 12.34
CA GLY A 98 3.52 -26.09 13.35
C GLY A 98 2.90 -25.04 14.28
N LYS A 99 3.20 -23.75 14.08
CA LYS A 99 2.58 -22.64 14.83
C LYS A 99 1.27 -22.21 14.21
N GLU A 100 0.33 -21.80 15.04
CA GLU A 100 -0.84 -21.06 14.56
C GLU A 100 -0.42 -19.66 14.15
N LEU A 101 -0.93 -19.23 13.00
CA LEU A 101 -0.61 -17.94 12.41
C LEU A 101 -1.59 -16.85 12.86
N ASP A 102 -1.10 -15.64 13.06
CA ASP A 102 -1.94 -14.48 13.31
C ASP A 102 -2.50 -13.98 11.98
N MET A 103 -3.77 -14.31 11.74
CA MET A 103 -4.50 -13.96 10.51
C MET A 103 -5.91 -13.47 10.84
N ALA A 104 -6.03 -12.68 11.89
CA ALA A 104 -7.27 -12.20 12.44
C ALA A 104 -8.31 -11.83 11.35
N ASN A 105 -9.35 -12.67 11.21
CA ASN A 105 -10.58 -12.45 10.42
C ASN A 105 -10.41 -12.08 8.94
N LYS A 106 -9.27 -12.41 8.33
CA LYS A 106 -9.00 -12.10 6.91
C LYS A 106 -9.27 -13.31 6.04
N ALA A 107 -9.90 -13.12 4.91
CA ALA A 107 -10.01 -14.16 3.90
C ALA A 107 -8.63 -14.43 3.30
N MET A 108 -8.35 -15.69 3.07
CA MET A 108 -7.15 -16.17 2.40
C MET A 108 -7.54 -16.77 1.07
N ILE A 109 -6.82 -16.42 0.05
CA ILE A 109 -7.06 -16.86 -1.32
C ILE A 109 -5.83 -17.63 -1.78
N ILE A 110 -6.05 -18.83 -2.29
CA ILE A 110 -5.04 -19.68 -2.93
C ILE A 110 -5.30 -19.62 -4.43
N GLU A 111 -4.26 -19.38 -5.22
CA GLU A 111 -4.34 -19.18 -6.65
C GLU A 111 -3.11 -19.70 -7.37
N SER A 112 -3.27 -20.16 -8.61
CA SER A 112 -2.16 -20.48 -9.49
C SER A 112 -1.66 -19.28 -10.24
N ILE A 113 -0.32 -19.09 -10.29
CA ILE A 113 0.29 -18.03 -11.08
C ILE A 113 0.00 -18.18 -12.58
N SER A 114 -0.18 -19.40 -13.07
CA SER A 114 -0.40 -19.69 -14.50
C SER A 114 -1.81 -19.41 -14.97
N GLU A 115 -2.77 -19.33 -14.07
CA GLU A 115 -4.17 -19.02 -14.37
C GLU A 115 -4.55 -17.58 -14.02
N SER A 116 -3.61 -16.80 -13.45
CA SER A 116 -3.90 -15.42 -13.09
C SER A 116 -3.93 -14.52 -14.31
N GLU A 117 -5.01 -13.77 -14.43
CA GLU A 117 -5.25 -12.76 -15.45
C GLU A 117 -4.66 -11.39 -15.10
N ILE A 118 -4.14 -11.25 -13.87
CA ILE A 118 -3.48 -10.02 -13.42
C ILE A 118 -1.98 -10.24 -13.21
N HIS A 119 -1.23 -9.14 -13.19
CA HIS A 119 0.21 -9.19 -12.98
C HIS A 119 0.59 -8.97 -11.53
N PHE A 120 1.37 -9.88 -10.97
CA PHE A 120 2.03 -9.75 -9.68
C PHE A 120 3.47 -9.28 -9.85
N PHE A 121 4.00 -8.63 -8.82
CA PHE A 121 5.39 -8.16 -8.85
C PHE A 121 6.14 -8.62 -7.60
N THR A 122 7.43 -8.89 -7.76
CA THR A 122 8.32 -9.16 -6.62
C THR A 122 8.62 -7.88 -5.83
N LYS A 123 9.30 -8.01 -4.69
CA LYS A 123 9.78 -6.85 -3.90
C LYS A 123 10.60 -5.86 -4.72
N ASP A 124 11.33 -6.34 -5.74
CA ASP A 124 12.20 -5.55 -6.62
C ASP A 124 11.47 -4.98 -7.86
N ASN A 125 10.14 -5.00 -7.87
CA ASN A 125 9.28 -4.56 -8.98
C ASN A 125 9.49 -5.35 -10.30
N LYS A 126 9.97 -6.57 -10.21
CA LYS A 126 10.00 -7.48 -11.36
C LYS A 126 8.70 -8.26 -11.41
N GLU A 127 8.16 -8.42 -12.60
CA GLU A 127 6.96 -9.23 -12.79
C GLU A 127 7.21 -10.68 -12.36
N LEU A 128 6.26 -11.23 -11.59
CA LEU A 128 6.27 -12.62 -11.14
C LEU A 128 5.51 -13.46 -12.16
N THR A 129 6.23 -14.07 -13.09
CA THR A 129 5.65 -14.87 -14.17
C THR A 129 5.62 -16.38 -13.89
N LYS A 130 6.36 -16.84 -12.87
CA LYS A 130 6.48 -18.25 -12.52
C LYS A 130 6.70 -18.41 -11.02
N VAL A 131 6.10 -19.46 -10.47
CA VAL A 131 6.37 -19.97 -9.12
C VAL A 131 6.87 -21.41 -9.29
N PRO A 132 8.04 -21.79 -8.77
CA PRO A 132 8.52 -23.17 -8.79
C PRO A 132 7.59 -24.09 -8.00
N GLU A 133 7.52 -25.39 -8.38
CA GLU A 133 6.80 -26.39 -7.61
C GLU A 133 7.39 -26.52 -6.19
N GLY A 134 6.52 -26.61 -5.18
CA GLY A 134 6.91 -26.63 -3.77
C GLY A 134 7.26 -25.27 -3.18
N GLU A 135 7.02 -24.18 -3.92
CA GLU A 135 7.23 -22.82 -3.44
C GLU A 135 5.92 -22.00 -3.41
N VAL A 136 5.90 -20.94 -2.59
CA VAL A 136 4.76 -20.03 -2.48
C VAL A 136 5.23 -18.59 -2.35
N TYR A 137 4.57 -17.67 -3.05
CA TYR A 137 4.63 -16.24 -2.80
C TYR A 137 3.40 -15.80 -2.02
N VAL A 138 3.58 -14.90 -1.06
CA VAL A 138 2.50 -14.42 -0.21
C VAL A 138 2.38 -12.90 -0.29
N THR A 139 1.16 -12.39 -0.31
CA THR A 139 0.89 -10.95 -0.48
C THR A 139 0.72 -10.21 0.85
N GLY A 140 0.80 -8.89 0.80
CA GLY A 140 0.59 -8.02 1.95
C GLY A 140 1.64 -8.17 3.06
N ASN A 141 1.24 -7.95 4.31
CA ASN A 141 2.10 -8.04 5.49
C ASN A 141 2.10 -9.42 6.16
N PHE A 142 1.62 -10.46 5.49
CA PHE A 142 1.48 -11.79 6.09
C PHE A 142 2.78 -12.32 6.72
N LEU A 143 3.90 -12.17 6.01
CA LEU A 143 5.21 -12.61 6.50
C LEU A 143 5.62 -11.81 7.74
N ASP A 144 5.52 -10.50 7.66
CA ASP A 144 5.92 -9.59 8.75
C ASP A 144 5.05 -9.80 10.01
N ALA A 145 3.75 -10.00 9.84
CA ALA A 145 2.81 -10.23 10.94
C ALA A 145 3.01 -11.55 11.68
N ASN A 146 3.67 -12.52 11.04
CA ASN A 146 3.88 -13.86 11.58
C ASN A 146 5.37 -14.18 11.83
N ASP A 147 6.26 -13.20 11.76
CA ASP A 147 7.72 -13.38 11.89
C ASP A 147 8.29 -14.45 10.94
N LEU A 148 7.72 -14.53 9.72
CA LEU A 148 8.14 -15.47 8.68
C LEU A 148 9.09 -14.81 7.69
N LYS A 149 9.98 -15.63 7.11
CA LYS A 149 11.01 -15.18 6.16
C LYS A 149 11.03 -16.04 4.91
N GLU A 150 11.67 -15.55 3.87
CA GLU A 150 12.02 -16.33 2.69
C GLU A 150 12.84 -17.57 3.12
N GLY A 151 12.44 -18.73 2.67
CA GLY A 151 13.02 -20.03 3.04
C GLY A 151 12.29 -20.78 4.14
N ASP A 152 11.40 -20.14 4.90
CA ASP A 152 10.60 -20.83 5.93
C ASP A 152 9.56 -21.75 5.28
N LYS A 153 9.10 -22.76 6.05
CA LYS A 153 8.12 -23.75 5.61
C LYS A 153 6.70 -23.31 5.96
N LEU A 154 5.82 -23.41 4.98
CA LEU A 154 4.39 -23.18 5.10
C LEU A 154 3.65 -24.45 4.70
N THR A 155 2.69 -24.89 5.48
CA THR A 155 1.82 -26.01 5.13
C THR A 155 0.40 -25.52 4.89
N ILE A 156 -0.13 -25.77 3.71
CA ILE A 156 -1.54 -25.56 3.39
C ILE A 156 -2.25 -26.90 3.45
N THR A 157 -3.29 -26.99 4.29
CA THR A 157 -4.11 -28.20 4.44
C THR A 157 -5.57 -27.86 4.17
N HIS A 158 -6.19 -28.54 3.20
CA HIS A 158 -7.60 -28.34 2.88
C HIS A 158 -8.26 -29.70 2.63
N GLY A 159 -9.25 -30.03 3.44
CA GLY A 159 -9.85 -31.37 3.40
C GLY A 159 -8.82 -32.47 3.70
N LYS A 160 -8.62 -33.37 2.76
CA LYS A 160 -7.61 -34.45 2.84
C LYS A 160 -6.26 -34.06 2.25
N ASN A 161 -6.21 -32.94 1.53
CA ASN A 161 -5.03 -32.52 0.81
C ASN A 161 -4.15 -31.65 1.71
N SER A 162 -2.86 -31.92 1.67
CA SER A 162 -1.85 -31.16 2.43
C SER A 162 -0.62 -30.96 1.55
N VAL A 163 -0.17 -29.74 1.42
CA VAL A 163 1.01 -29.36 0.65
C VAL A 163 1.95 -28.55 1.52
N GLU A 164 3.19 -29.03 1.66
CA GLU A 164 4.26 -28.27 2.29
C GLU A 164 4.98 -27.46 1.22
N LEU A 165 5.09 -26.16 1.46
CA LEU A 165 5.66 -25.18 0.53
C LEU A 165 6.77 -24.40 1.23
N THR A 166 7.77 -24.00 0.46
CA THR A 166 8.80 -23.07 0.91
C THR A 166 8.40 -21.65 0.52
N ILE A 167 8.47 -20.71 1.45
CA ILE A 167 8.19 -19.30 1.17
C ILE A 167 9.30 -18.76 0.26
N ALA A 168 8.97 -18.52 -1.01
CA ALA A 168 9.89 -17.94 -1.99
C ALA A 168 10.04 -16.43 -1.84
N GLY A 169 9.02 -15.77 -1.31
CA GLY A 169 9.07 -14.33 -1.06
C GLY A 169 7.71 -13.67 -0.92
N LYS A 170 7.77 -12.34 -0.85
CA LYS A 170 6.60 -11.48 -0.82
C LYS A 170 6.24 -11.03 -2.24
N ALA A 171 4.99 -11.22 -2.64
CA ALA A 171 4.44 -10.69 -3.87
C ALA A 171 3.69 -9.37 -3.61
N LYS A 172 3.82 -8.44 -4.53
CA LYS A 172 3.01 -7.23 -4.62
C LYS A 172 1.77 -7.54 -5.44
N ASP A 173 0.62 -7.35 -4.83
CA ASP A 173 -0.71 -7.57 -5.40
C ASP A 173 -1.45 -6.23 -5.41
N ALA A 174 -1.79 -5.73 -6.59
CA ALA A 174 -2.45 -4.44 -6.73
C ALA A 174 -3.91 -4.46 -6.24
N LEU A 175 -4.54 -5.64 -6.24
CA LEU A 175 -5.92 -5.81 -5.79
C LEU A 175 -6.00 -5.98 -4.28
N LEU A 176 -5.26 -6.94 -3.71
CA LEU A 176 -5.39 -7.37 -2.31
C LEU A 176 -4.16 -7.02 -1.46
N GLY A 177 -3.19 -6.31 -2.03
CA GLY A 177 -1.93 -5.99 -1.34
C GLY A 177 -2.04 -4.89 -0.28
N SER A 178 -3.11 -4.07 -0.29
CA SER A 178 -3.38 -3.08 0.74
C SER A 178 -3.70 -3.75 2.07
N GLU A 179 -3.13 -3.22 3.16
CA GLU A 179 -3.43 -3.73 4.52
C GLU A 179 -4.87 -3.44 4.94
N PHE A 180 -5.44 -2.37 4.41
CA PHE A 180 -6.84 -2.01 4.67
C PHE A 180 -7.82 -3.03 4.08
N MET A 181 -7.52 -3.63 2.90
CA MET A 181 -8.32 -4.72 2.32
C MET A 181 -8.29 -5.97 3.19
N GLY A 182 -7.16 -6.23 3.79
CA GLY A 182 -7.03 -7.26 4.79
C GLY A 182 -6.89 -8.70 4.27
N ASN A 183 -7.27 -8.98 3.05
CA ASN A 183 -7.16 -10.32 2.45
C ASN A 183 -5.71 -10.66 2.11
N LYS A 184 -5.38 -11.93 2.12
CA LYS A 184 -4.06 -12.42 1.74
C LYS A 184 -4.17 -13.44 0.63
N ARG A 185 -3.29 -13.34 -0.35
CA ARG A 185 -3.22 -14.27 -1.47
C ARG A 185 -1.95 -15.11 -1.35
N PHE A 186 -2.10 -16.39 -1.59
CA PHE A 186 -1.05 -17.39 -1.66
C PHE A 186 -0.95 -17.84 -3.11
N ILE A 187 0.13 -17.44 -3.77
CA ILE A 187 0.36 -17.68 -5.19
C ILE A 187 1.25 -18.91 -5.32
N LEU A 188 0.72 -19.93 -5.92
CA LEU A 188 1.33 -21.24 -6.07
C LEU A 188 1.70 -21.54 -7.53
N ASN A 189 2.46 -22.61 -7.70
CA ASN A 189 2.58 -23.30 -8.98
C ASN A 189 1.27 -24.03 -9.32
N GLU A 190 1.00 -24.23 -10.61
CA GLU A 190 -0.19 -24.92 -11.09
C GLU A 190 -0.32 -26.34 -10.52
N ALA A 191 0.77 -27.11 -10.49
CA ALA A 191 0.72 -28.48 -9.98
C ALA A 191 0.37 -28.55 -8.49
N ASP A 192 0.82 -27.58 -7.69
CA ASP A 192 0.49 -27.49 -6.28
C ASP A 192 -0.94 -27.00 -6.05
N TYR A 193 -1.40 -26.04 -6.84
CA TYR A 193 -2.76 -25.52 -6.81
C TYR A 193 -3.77 -26.62 -7.15
N GLN A 194 -3.52 -27.40 -8.18
CA GLN A 194 -4.41 -28.48 -8.64
C GLN A 194 -4.59 -29.60 -7.61
N LYS A 195 -3.69 -29.77 -6.64
CA LYS A 195 -3.88 -30.69 -5.52
C LYS A 195 -5.12 -30.35 -4.69
N PHE A 196 -5.53 -29.08 -4.70
CA PHE A 196 -6.74 -28.60 -4.03
C PHE A 196 -7.89 -28.39 -5.01
N ALA A 197 -7.64 -27.74 -6.13
CA ALA A 197 -8.65 -27.32 -7.08
C ALA A 197 -9.34 -28.49 -7.79
N SER A 198 -8.67 -29.64 -7.96
CA SER A 198 -9.25 -30.85 -8.58
C SER A 198 -10.07 -31.71 -7.61
N ASP A 199 -10.04 -31.44 -6.31
CA ASP A 199 -10.81 -32.21 -5.31
C ASP A 199 -12.25 -31.71 -5.24
N GLU A 200 -13.20 -32.51 -5.74
CA GLU A 200 -14.62 -32.20 -5.71
C GLU A 200 -15.21 -32.01 -4.31
N SER A 201 -14.59 -32.62 -3.28
CA SER A 201 -15.02 -32.40 -1.91
C SER A 201 -14.76 -30.98 -1.40
N LEU A 202 -13.95 -30.21 -2.12
CA LEU A 202 -13.61 -28.81 -1.83
C LEU A 202 -14.34 -27.81 -2.75
N ALA A 203 -15.33 -28.24 -3.51
CA ALA A 203 -16.06 -27.39 -4.45
C ALA A 203 -16.70 -26.15 -3.79
N GLU A 204 -17.16 -26.27 -2.53
CA GLU A 204 -17.73 -25.15 -1.78
C GLU A 204 -16.74 -24.02 -1.46
N TYR A 205 -15.43 -24.29 -1.55
CA TYR A 205 -14.36 -23.31 -1.31
C TYR A 205 -13.83 -22.68 -2.60
N ARG A 206 -14.30 -23.13 -3.76
CA ARG A 206 -13.95 -22.52 -5.05
C ARG A 206 -14.68 -21.21 -5.24
N GLY A 207 -14.05 -20.28 -5.91
CA GLY A 207 -14.61 -18.98 -6.28
C GLY A 207 -13.85 -18.40 -7.45
N GLU A 208 -14.30 -17.23 -7.87
CA GLU A 208 -13.70 -16.50 -8.98
C GLU A 208 -13.38 -15.07 -8.58
N ILE A 209 -12.33 -14.51 -9.15
CA ILE A 209 -12.13 -13.08 -9.22
C ILE A 209 -12.35 -12.65 -10.65
N ILE A 210 -13.38 -11.85 -10.89
CA ILE A 210 -13.77 -11.39 -12.22
C ILE A 210 -13.37 -9.92 -12.36
N TYR A 211 -12.51 -9.62 -13.31
CA TYR A 211 -12.03 -8.29 -13.66
C TYR A 211 -12.82 -7.79 -14.88
N ILE A 212 -13.51 -6.69 -14.75
CA ILE A 212 -14.43 -6.17 -15.77
C ILE A 212 -13.93 -4.82 -16.26
N ASP A 213 -13.77 -4.68 -17.56
CA ASP A 213 -13.44 -3.43 -18.22
C ASP A 213 -14.73 -2.73 -18.67
N THR A 214 -14.98 -1.52 -18.17
CA THR A 214 -16.22 -0.79 -18.39
C THR A 214 -16.03 0.72 -18.28
N ASP A 215 -16.76 1.49 -19.08
CA ASP A 215 -16.86 2.95 -18.89
C ASP A 215 -17.95 3.35 -17.87
N ASN A 216 -18.76 2.39 -17.43
CA ASN A 216 -19.90 2.67 -16.54
C ASN A 216 -19.98 1.70 -15.35
N PRO A 217 -19.09 1.83 -14.34
CA PRO A 217 -19.09 0.96 -13.17
C PRO A 217 -20.40 0.93 -12.39
N SER A 218 -21.21 2.00 -12.47
CA SER A 218 -22.49 2.08 -11.76
C SER A 218 -23.53 1.14 -12.34
N GLU A 219 -23.54 0.98 -13.66
CA GLU A 219 -24.45 0.05 -14.34
C GLU A 219 -24.07 -1.40 -14.03
N ILE A 220 -22.75 -1.71 -13.96
CA ILE A 220 -22.27 -3.03 -13.53
C ILE A 220 -22.72 -3.32 -12.09
N ALA A 221 -22.60 -2.35 -11.18
CA ALA A 221 -23.07 -2.50 -9.81
C ALA A 221 -24.60 -2.79 -9.75
N SER A 222 -25.39 -2.12 -10.58
CA SER A 222 -26.84 -2.33 -10.66
C SER A 222 -27.16 -3.70 -11.25
N LEU A 223 -26.49 -4.12 -12.31
CA LEU A 223 -26.63 -5.43 -12.95
C LEU A 223 -26.40 -6.56 -11.94
N LEU A 224 -25.35 -6.46 -11.16
CA LEU A 224 -24.93 -7.50 -10.22
C LEU A 224 -25.66 -7.44 -8.87
N SER A 225 -26.57 -6.49 -8.67
CA SER A 225 -27.27 -6.31 -7.38
C SER A 225 -28.11 -7.52 -6.94
N ASN A 226 -28.58 -8.31 -7.90
CA ASN A 226 -29.40 -9.50 -7.68
C ASN A 226 -28.66 -10.83 -7.94
N ALA A 227 -27.38 -10.78 -8.29
CA ALA A 227 -26.57 -11.97 -8.50
C ALA A 227 -26.29 -12.68 -7.16
N SER A 228 -26.29 -14.01 -7.20
CA SER A 228 -26.02 -14.85 -6.04
C SER A 228 -24.51 -15.07 -5.87
N ASN A 229 -24.11 -15.55 -4.70
CA ASN A 229 -22.73 -15.98 -4.42
C ASN A 229 -21.65 -14.89 -4.54
N ILE A 230 -22.02 -13.62 -4.64
CA ILE A 230 -21.07 -12.51 -4.66
C ILE A 230 -20.68 -12.14 -3.22
N LEU A 231 -19.39 -12.29 -2.88
CA LEU A 231 -18.82 -11.85 -1.61
C LEU A 231 -18.49 -10.35 -1.64
N PHE A 232 -18.01 -9.88 -2.79
CA PHE A 232 -17.54 -8.51 -2.96
C PHE A 232 -17.69 -8.09 -4.42
N ASN A 233 -18.17 -6.88 -4.65
CA ASN A 233 -18.17 -6.29 -5.98
C ASN A 233 -17.98 -4.78 -5.85
N ARG A 234 -16.95 -4.21 -6.45
CA ARG A 234 -16.66 -2.77 -6.36
C ARG A 234 -15.88 -2.28 -7.57
N GLY A 235 -16.12 -1.03 -7.91
CA GLY A 235 -15.33 -0.32 -8.89
C GLY A 235 -13.91 -0.03 -8.39
N ARG A 236 -12.99 0.16 -9.31
CA ARG A 236 -11.55 0.40 -9.10
C ARG A 236 -11.24 1.49 -8.07
N GLY A 237 -12.11 2.48 -7.91
CA GLY A 237 -11.94 3.57 -6.95
C GLY A 237 -11.80 3.12 -5.50
N ILE A 238 -12.40 1.97 -5.11
CA ILE A 238 -12.30 1.46 -3.73
C ILE A 238 -10.87 0.98 -3.43
N PHE A 239 -10.20 0.35 -4.38
CA PHE A 239 -8.82 -0.11 -4.21
C PHE A 239 -7.86 1.07 -4.06
N LYS A 240 -8.06 2.15 -4.84
CA LYS A 240 -7.33 3.41 -4.65
C LYS A 240 -7.54 3.95 -3.24
N LEU A 241 -8.78 3.97 -2.75
CA LEU A 241 -9.10 4.43 -1.41
C LEU A 241 -8.39 3.60 -0.34
N CYS A 242 -8.33 2.28 -0.50
CA CYS A 242 -7.62 1.40 0.43
C CYS A 242 -6.13 1.75 0.52
N TYR A 243 -5.45 1.99 -0.60
CA TYR A 243 -4.06 2.46 -0.60
C TYR A 243 -3.89 3.86 0.00
N VAL A 244 -4.83 4.77 -0.22
CA VAL A 244 -4.83 6.08 0.43
C VAL A 244 -4.99 5.94 1.95
N MET A 245 -5.83 5.02 2.42
CA MET A 245 -6.00 4.75 3.85
C MET A 245 -4.72 4.21 4.50
N ASP A 246 -3.98 3.34 3.82
CA ASP A 246 -2.67 2.87 4.28
C ASP A 246 -1.67 4.03 4.47
N MET A 247 -1.89 5.15 3.79
CA MET A 247 -1.02 6.33 3.82
C MET A 247 -1.46 7.43 4.78
N ILE A 248 -2.51 7.25 5.53
CA ILE A 248 -3.00 8.28 6.47
C ILE A 248 -1.88 8.74 7.41
N VAL A 249 -0.99 7.83 7.81
CA VAL A 249 0.20 8.15 8.63
C VAL A 249 1.14 9.12 7.92
N ALA A 250 1.41 8.89 6.63
CA ALA A 250 2.24 9.78 5.82
C ALA A 250 1.62 11.17 5.67
N PHE A 251 0.30 11.24 5.53
CA PHE A 251 -0.43 12.50 5.48
C PHE A 251 -0.36 13.27 6.80
N VAL A 252 -0.51 12.61 7.94
CA VAL A 252 -0.35 13.22 9.27
C VAL A 252 1.06 13.78 9.44
N VAL A 253 2.09 13.04 9.03
CA VAL A 253 3.49 13.52 9.05
C VAL A 253 3.67 14.75 8.16
N LEU A 254 3.02 14.80 6.99
CA LEU A 254 3.04 15.98 6.11
C LEU A 254 2.44 17.21 6.80
N VAL A 255 1.28 17.08 7.42
CA VAL A 255 0.62 18.19 8.14
C VAL A 255 1.48 18.70 9.28
N LEU A 256 2.06 17.80 10.10
CA LEU A 256 2.99 18.16 11.16
C LEU A 256 4.21 18.91 10.62
N SER A 257 4.72 18.50 9.46
CA SER A 257 5.86 19.14 8.81
C SER A 257 5.56 20.57 8.38
N VAL A 258 4.38 20.81 7.83
CA VAL A 258 3.91 22.17 7.48
C VAL A 258 3.78 23.04 8.73
N CYS A 259 3.21 22.51 9.81
CA CYS A 259 3.12 23.21 11.10
C CYS A 259 4.50 23.58 11.64
N LEU A 260 5.47 22.66 11.63
CA LEU A 260 6.85 22.92 12.05
C LEU A 260 7.52 23.97 11.19
N MET A 261 7.26 24.00 9.87
CA MET A 261 7.78 25.03 8.99
C MET A 261 7.24 26.42 9.34
N ILE A 262 5.94 26.54 9.61
CA ILE A 262 5.31 27.80 10.03
C ILE A 262 5.93 28.28 11.34
N VAL A 263 6.09 27.40 12.34
CA VAL A 263 6.74 27.71 13.61
C VAL A 263 8.18 28.18 13.39
N SER A 264 8.94 27.50 12.53
CA SER A 264 10.32 27.87 12.20
C SER A 264 10.41 29.26 11.59
N PHE A 265 9.52 29.62 10.67
CA PHE A 265 9.47 30.97 10.11
C PHE A 265 9.07 32.03 11.14
N ALA A 266 8.13 31.73 12.05
CA ALA A 266 7.76 32.65 13.15
C ALA A 266 8.93 32.91 14.08
N VAL A 267 9.65 31.86 14.48
CA VAL A 267 10.86 31.97 15.32
C VAL A 267 11.95 32.77 14.62
N LEU A 268 12.18 32.50 13.33
CA LEU A 268 13.15 33.24 12.52
C LEU A 268 12.81 34.74 12.49
N LYS A 269 11.54 35.07 12.15
CA LYS A 269 11.06 36.46 12.14
C LYS A 269 11.27 37.14 13.48
N PHE A 270 10.86 36.46 14.57
CA PHE A 270 11.02 37.00 15.94
C PHE A 270 12.49 37.25 16.26
N THR A 271 13.38 36.31 15.98
CA THR A 271 14.81 36.41 16.24
C THR A 271 15.44 37.56 15.45
N ILE A 272 15.12 37.72 14.14
CA ILE A 272 15.63 38.81 13.34
C ILE A 272 15.16 40.17 13.89
N THR A 273 13.85 40.28 14.20
CA THR A 273 13.29 41.52 14.77
C THR A 273 13.92 41.88 16.10
N PHE A 274 14.09 40.90 16.99
CA PHE A 274 14.73 41.13 18.30
C PHE A 274 16.17 41.56 18.14
N THR A 275 16.94 40.89 17.30
CA THR A 275 18.34 41.24 17.02
C THR A 275 18.47 42.65 16.44
N ALA A 276 17.63 42.99 15.46
CA ALA A 276 17.65 44.32 14.87
C ALA A 276 17.34 45.40 15.89
N THR A 277 16.34 45.18 16.77
CA THR A 277 15.99 46.15 17.83
C THR A 277 17.13 46.32 18.83
N GLU A 278 17.84 45.25 19.21
CA GLU A 278 18.97 45.28 20.11
C GLU A 278 20.17 46.07 19.51
N GLU A 279 20.45 45.86 18.22
CA GLU A 279 21.51 46.57 17.49
C GLU A 279 21.20 48.06 17.31
N TYR A 280 19.95 48.42 16.98
CA TYR A 280 19.53 49.84 16.93
C TYR A 280 19.70 50.54 18.26
N ARG A 281 19.44 49.88 19.40
CA ARG A 281 19.65 50.43 20.74
C ARG A 281 21.14 50.60 21.04
N GLU A 282 22.01 49.64 20.69
CA GLU A 282 23.47 49.77 20.87
C GLU A 282 24.03 50.92 20.02
N ILE A 283 23.60 51.08 18.77
CA ILE A 283 23.99 52.19 17.91
C ILE A 283 23.52 53.53 18.47
N GLY A 284 22.30 53.59 19.01
CA GLY A 284 21.77 54.80 19.65
C GLY A 284 22.59 55.25 20.84
N VAL A 285 22.98 54.30 21.70
CA VAL A 285 23.86 54.57 22.86
C VAL A 285 25.24 55.03 22.43
N MET A 286 25.86 54.39 21.42
CA MET A 286 27.16 54.80 20.89
C MET A 286 27.11 56.21 20.27
N LYS A 287 26.03 56.55 19.57
CA LYS A 287 25.86 57.87 18.99
C LYS A 287 25.68 58.96 20.04
N ALA A 288 25.00 58.65 21.13
CA ALA A 288 24.86 59.56 22.27
C ALA A 288 26.19 59.80 23.03
N MET A 289 27.07 58.79 23.09
CA MET A 289 28.39 58.92 23.73
C MET A 289 29.42 59.66 22.84
N VAL A 290 29.32 59.58 21.52
CA VAL A 290 30.23 60.27 20.60
C VAL A 290 29.79 61.73 20.33
N GLY A 291 28.55 62.06 20.66
CA GLY A 291 28.00 63.40 20.50
C GLY A 291 28.14 64.31 21.75
N MET A 292 28.82 63.82 22.81
CA MET A 292 29.32 64.61 23.92
C MET A 292 30.82 64.88 23.72
#